data_5b5a2b1d61cd9a9c465d52d88eab3aea
#
_entry.id   5b5a2b1d61cd9a9c465d52d88eab3aea
#
_cell.length_a   1.000
_cell.length_b   1.000
_cell.length_c   1.000
_cell.angle_alpha   90.00
_cell.angle_beta   90.00
_cell.angle_gamma   90.00
#
_symmetry.space_group_name_H-M   'P 1'
#
loop_
_entity.id
_entity.type
_entity.pdbx_description
1 polymer ?
#
loop_
_entity_poly.entity_id
_entity_poly.type
_entity_poly.pdbx_seq_one_letter_code
_entity_poly.pdbx_strand_id
1 'polypeptide(L)'
;MNIFTVNGAHYKSNCLPGLNDLLREAERHPIAYNRLKKEMEAIIISCIRRDLRGWKPNGLCQLNIVYGEKSKGNRRDYDNVVAAARKLINDALVKSGTLKDDNPSYLLYGKNKFMYTDEVFVRVEIEVLNDADRSD
;
A
#
# COMPACT_ATOMS: atom_id res chain seq x y z
N MET A 1 3.28 -14.81 10.31
CA MET A 1 3.54 -13.44 9.88
C MET A 1 2.30 -12.86 9.23
N ASN A 2 2.06 -11.59 9.47
CA ASN A 2 0.84 -10.94 9.03
C ASN A 2 1.10 -10.23 7.70
N ILE A 3 0.76 -10.91 6.62
CA ILE A 3 1.06 -10.46 5.26
C ILE A 3 -0.22 -10.44 4.45
N PHE A 4 -0.42 -9.36 3.71
CA PHE A 4 -1.42 -9.37 2.65
C PHE A 4 -0.78 -8.96 1.33
N THR A 5 -1.35 -9.46 0.24
CA THR A 5 -0.81 -9.22 -1.10
C THR A 5 -1.90 -8.74 -2.03
N VAL A 6 -1.62 -7.65 -2.74
CA VAL A 6 -2.45 -7.18 -3.84
C VAL A 6 -1.81 -7.72 -5.11
N ASN A 7 -2.47 -8.67 -5.77
CA ASN A 7 -1.95 -9.35 -6.96
C ASN A 7 -2.58 -8.77 -8.22
N GLY A 8 -1.78 -8.68 -9.27
CA GLY A 8 -2.25 -8.35 -10.59
C GLY A 8 -2.30 -6.88 -10.89
N ALA A 9 -2.59 -6.57 -12.15
CA ALA A 9 -2.64 -5.20 -12.65
C ALA A 9 -4.04 -4.62 -12.39
N HIS A 10 -4.13 -3.62 -11.54
CA HIS A 10 -5.38 -2.94 -11.21
C HIS A 10 -5.42 -1.52 -11.75
N TYR A 11 -4.28 -1.00 -12.20
CA TYR A 11 -4.21 0.29 -12.86
C TYR A 11 -3.33 0.18 -14.11
N LYS A 12 -3.96 0.12 -15.28
CA LYS A 12 -3.27 -0.13 -16.56
C LYS A 12 -2.45 -1.43 -16.42
N SER A 13 -1.14 -1.41 -16.69
CA SER A 13 -0.28 -2.57 -16.55
C SER A 13 0.43 -2.66 -15.20
N ASN A 14 0.11 -1.77 -14.27
CA ASN A 14 0.72 -1.73 -12.94
C ASN A 14 -0.25 -2.24 -11.88
N CYS A 15 0.27 -2.71 -10.74
CA CYS A 15 -0.56 -3.17 -9.65
C CYS A 15 -1.38 -1.99 -9.08
N LEU A 16 -0.71 -0.88 -8.78
CA LEU A 16 -1.35 0.33 -8.28
C LEU A 16 -0.90 1.55 -9.10
N PRO A 17 -1.68 2.64 -9.11
CA PRO A 17 -1.24 3.87 -9.74
C PRO A 17 -0.04 4.46 -9.00
N GLY A 18 0.78 5.23 -9.71
CA GLY A 18 1.85 6.01 -9.11
C GLY A 18 1.37 7.39 -8.70
N LEU A 19 2.24 8.15 -8.04
CA LEU A 19 1.92 9.51 -7.62
C LEU A 19 1.56 10.41 -8.80
N ASN A 20 2.32 10.31 -9.90
CA ASN A 20 2.06 11.09 -11.11
C ASN A 20 0.69 10.77 -11.70
N ASP A 21 0.24 9.52 -11.61
CA ASP A 21 -1.10 9.13 -12.06
C ASP A 21 -2.17 9.79 -11.21
N LEU A 22 -1.99 9.79 -9.89
CA LEU A 22 -2.94 10.40 -8.96
C LEU A 22 -3.01 11.91 -9.16
N LEU A 23 -1.87 12.58 -9.34
CA LEU A 23 -1.81 14.02 -9.58
C LEU A 23 -2.48 14.39 -10.90
N ARG A 24 -2.28 13.58 -11.94
CA ARG A 24 -2.92 13.81 -13.24
C ARG A 24 -4.43 13.70 -13.15
N GLU A 25 -4.95 12.72 -12.42
CA GLU A 25 -6.38 12.60 -12.20
C GLU A 25 -6.94 13.77 -11.38
N ALA A 26 -6.19 14.23 -10.37
CA ALA A 26 -6.59 15.39 -9.56
C ALA A 26 -6.67 16.68 -10.40
N GLU A 27 -5.72 16.88 -11.32
CA GLU A 27 -5.72 18.02 -12.26
C GLU A 27 -6.89 17.93 -13.23
N ARG A 28 -7.22 16.72 -13.67
CA ARG A 28 -8.29 16.48 -14.63
C ARG A 28 -9.67 16.80 -14.04
N HIS A 29 -9.96 16.27 -12.87
CA HIS A 29 -11.22 16.49 -12.19
C HIS A 29 -11.19 15.92 -10.76
N PRO A 30 -11.67 16.67 -9.75
CA PRO A 30 -11.70 16.16 -8.36
C PRO A 30 -12.50 14.85 -8.21
N ILE A 31 -13.59 14.69 -8.95
CA ILE A 31 -14.41 13.48 -8.91
C ILE A 31 -13.63 12.27 -9.46
N ALA A 32 -12.87 12.47 -10.54
CA ALA A 32 -12.07 11.39 -11.12
C ALA A 32 -10.99 10.90 -10.15
N TYR A 33 -10.32 11.82 -9.46
CA TYR A 33 -9.33 11.49 -8.45
C TYR A 33 -9.96 10.67 -7.30
N ASN A 34 -11.07 11.15 -6.75
CA ASN A 34 -11.76 10.47 -5.65
C ASN A 34 -12.26 9.09 -6.05
N ARG A 35 -12.75 8.94 -7.27
CA ARG A 35 -13.21 7.66 -7.80
C ARG A 35 -12.05 6.66 -7.90
N LEU A 36 -10.93 7.06 -8.49
CA LEU A 36 -9.75 6.20 -8.61
C LEU A 36 -9.26 5.77 -7.24
N LYS A 37 -9.13 6.72 -6.32
CA LYS A 37 -8.69 6.44 -4.95
C LYS A 37 -9.59 5.40 -4.27
N LYS A 38 -10.91 5.59 -4.34
CA LYS A 38 -11.87 4.67 -3.73
C LYS A 38 -11.83 3.29 -4.36
N GLU A 39 -11.68 3.21 -5.68
CA GLU A 39 -11.56 1.93 -6.37
C GLU A 39 -10.32 1.15 -5.92
N MET A 40 -9.19 1.83 -5.83
CA MET A 40 -7.94 1.20 -5.39
C MET A 40 -8.01 0.78 -3.93
N GLU A 41 -8.55 1.63 -3.07
CA GLU A 41 -8.73 1.31 -1.65
C GLU A 41 -9.64 0.11 -1.46
N ALA A 42 -10.73 0.01 -2.22
CA ALA A 42 -11.64 -1.13 -2.15
C ALA A 42 -10.93 -2.45 -2.50
N ILE A 43 -10.08 -2.43 -3.52
CA ILE A 43 -9.30 -3.60 -3.91
C ILE A 43 -8.34 -3.99 -2.78
N ILE A 44 -7.63 -3.02 -2.22
CA ILE A 44 -6.68 -3.28 -1.14
C ILE A 44 -7.40 -3.82 0.10
N ILE A 45 -8.53 -3.22 0.48
CA ILE A 45 -9.34 -3.69 1.61
C ILE A 45 -9.79 -5.14 1.41
N SER A 46 -10.21 -5.49 0.20
CA SER A 46 -10.57 -6.87 -0.13
C SER A 46 -9.41 -7.84 0.10
N CYS A 47 -8.20 -7.44 -0.31
CA CYS A 47 -7.00 -8.24 -0.09
C CYS A 47 -6.64 -8.35 1.41
N ILE A 48 -6.78 -7.25 2.16
CA ILE A 48 -6.56 -7.24 3.60
C ILE A 48 -7.49 -8.25 4.28
N ARG A 49 -8.78 -8.20 3.97
CA ARG A 49 -9.77 -9.10 4.55
C ARG A 49 -9.52 -10.56 4.21
N ARG A 50 -9.16 -10.81 2.96
CA ARG A 50 -8.85 -12.17 2.49
C ARG A 50 -7.64 -12.76 3.23
N ASP A 51 -6.57 -11.99 3.37
CA ASP A 51 -5.29 -12.50 3.84
C ASP A 51 -5.11 -12.38 5.35
N LEU A 52 -5.59 -11.31 5.98
CA LEU A 52 -5.44 -11.10 7.43
C LEU A 52 -6.59 -11.70 8.24
N ARG A 53 -7.74 -11.93 7.63
CA ARG A 53 -8.91 -12.60 8.26
C ARG A 53 -9.32 -11.97 9.59
N GLY A 54 -9.36 -10.64 9.64
CA GLY A 54 -9.76 -9.91 10.85
C GLY A 54 -8.65 -9.71 11.87
N TRP A 55 -7.44 -10.19 11.60
CA TRP A 55 -6.32 -9.94 12.49
C TRP A 55 -6.03 -8.45 12.59
N LYS A 56 -5.70 -7.99 13.80
CA LYS A 56 -5.31 -6.60 14.06
C LYS A 56 -4.08 -6.58 14.95
N PRO A 57 -3.13 -5.66 14.73
CA PRO A 57 -2.02 -5.51 15.65
C PRO A 57 -2.50 -4.94 16.99
N ASN A 58 -1.87 -5.37 18.06
CA ASN A 58 -2.19 -4.88 19.42
C ASN A 58 -1.24 -3.78 19.90
N GLY A 59 -0.53 -3.16 18.99
CA GLY A 59 0.43 -2.09 19.33
C GLY A 59 0.99 -1.45 18.09
N LEU A 60 2.08 -0.70 18.28
CA LEU A 60 2.81 -0.06 17.19
C LEU A 60 3.30 -1.11 16.22
N CYS A 61 3.12 -0.86 14.94
CA CYS A 61 3.60 -1.75 13.89
C CYS A 61 4.39 -1.01 12.82
N GLN A 62 5.11 -1.77 12.02
CA GLN A 62 5.92 -1.28 10.92
C GLN A 62 5.51 -2.01 9.65
N LEU A 63 5.39 -1.29 8.54
CA LEU A 63 5.08 -1.89 7.25
C LEU A 63 6.36 -2.12 6.47
N ASN A 64 6.56 -3.37 6.04
CA ASN A 64 7.63 -3.74 5.13
C ASN A 64 6.97 -4.14 3.81
N ILE A 65 7.32 -3.47 2.72
CA ILE A 65 6.60 -3.62 1.47
C ILE A 65 7.52 -4.08 0.35
N VAL A 66 7.07 -5.08 -0.40
CA VAL A 66 7.73 -5.51 -1.63
C VAL A 66 6.84 -5.12 -2.80
N TYR A 67 7.43 -4.37 -3.72
CA TYR A 67 6.76 -3.92 -4.94
C TYR A 67 7.20 -4.82 -6.10
N GLY A 68 6.27 -5.57 -6.68
CA GLY A 68 6.50 -6.30 -7.91
C GLY A 68 6.11 -5.42 -9.09
N GLU A 69 7.10 -4.80 -9.72
CA GLU A 69 6.91 -3.93 -10.87
C GLU A 69 7.20 -4.66 -12.17
N LYS A 70 6.61 -4.20 -13.28
CA LYS A 70 6.79 -4.86 -14.55
C LYS A 70 8.25 -4.83 -15.02
N SER A 71 8.72 -5.95 -15.52
CA SER A 71 10.12 -6.11 -15.98
C SER A 71 10.38 -5.48 -17.33
N LYS A 72 9.35 -5.30 -18.15
CA LYS A 72 9.47 -4.76 -19.52
C LYS A 72 8.85 -3.37 -19.59
N GLY A 73 9.42 -2.53 -20.46
CA GLY A 73 8.97 -1.17 -20.69
C GLY A 73 9.64 -0.17 -19.76
N ASN A 74 9.07 1.02 -19.66
CA ASN A 74 9.62 2.07 -18.81
C ASN A 74 9.36 1.76 -17.34
N ARG A 75 10.43 1.69 -16.54
CA ARG A 75 10.33 1.51 -15.11
C ARG A 75 9.95 2.82 -14.45
N ARG A 76 9.03 2.74 -13.51
CA ARG A 76 8.60 3.92 -12.77
C ARG A 76 9.64 4.29 -11.70
N ASP A 77 9.76 5.59 -11.40
CA ASP A 77 10.66 6.07 -10.35
C ASP A 77 10.21 5.55 -8.99
N TYR A 78 11.20 5.27 -8.13
CA TYR A 78 11.00 4.77 -6.78
C TYR A 78 9.97 5.61 -6.00
N ASP A 79 10.19 6.93 -5.93
CA ASP A 79 9.32 7.82 -5.15
C ASP A 79 7.91 7.89 -5.71
N ASN A 80 7.77 7.81 -7.04
CA ASN A 80 6.47 7.78 -7.69
C ASN A 80 5.63 6.58 -7.23
N VAL A 81 6.24 5.40 -7.15
CA VAL A 81 5.55 4.19 -6.72
C VAL A 81 5.27 4.19 -5.22
N VAL A 82 6.28 4.47 -4.41
CA VAL A 82 6.22 4.35 -2.96
C VAL A 82 5.24 5.37 -2.35
N ALA A 83 5.27 6.62 -2.79
CA ALA A 83 4.42 7.66 -2.23
C ALA A 83 2.93 7.34 -2.42
N ALA A 84 2.55 6.94 -3.63
CA ALA A 84 1.16 6.60 -3.92
C ALA A 84 0.71 5.34 -3.19
N ALA A 85 1.55 4.29 -3.19
CA ALA A 85 1.23 3.04 -2.52
C ALA A 85 1.05 3.23 -1.01
N ARG A 86 1.92 4.00 -0.37
CA ARG A 86 1.80 4.31 1.06
C ARG A 86 0.47 4.96 1.38
N LYS A 87 0.08 5.96 0.61
CA LYS A 87 -1.18 6.66 0.85
C LYS A 87 -2.37 5.72 0.72
N LEU A 88 -2.41 4.95 -0.35
CA LEU A 88 -3.52 4.03 -0.60
C LEU A 88 -3.58 2.89 0.42
N ILE A 89 -2.43 2.31 0.76
CA ILE A 89 -2.34 1.21 1.73
C ILE A 89 -2.68 1.69 3.12
N ASN A 90 -2.12 2.83 3.56
CA ASN A 90 -2.40 3.37 4.88
C ASN A 90 -3.88 3.69 5.06
N ASP A 91 -4.49 4.36 4.09
CA ASP A 91 -5.92 4.67 4.13
C ASP A 91 -6.77 3.40 4.15
N ALA A 92 -6.38 2.37 3.39
CA ALA A 92 -7.09 1.10 3.38
C ALA A 92 -6.98 0.36 4.71
N LEU A 93 -5.80 0.37 5.34
CA LEU A 93 -5.60 -0.26 6.65
C LEU A 93 -6.46 0.40 7.73
N VAL A 94 -6.60 1.72 7.69
CA VAL A 94 -7.45 2.45 8.63
C VAL A 94 -8.92 2.17 8.33
N LYS A 95 -9.34 2.26 7.08
CA LYS A 95 -10.73 2.03 6.68
C LYS A 95 -11.21 0.61 6.91
N SER A 96 -10.32 -0.38 6.78
CA SER A 96 -10.64 -1.77 7.06
C SER A 96 -10.76 -2.06 8.56
N GLY A 97 -10.35 -1.12 9.41
CA GLY A 97 -10.32 -1.31 10.86
C GLY A 97 -9.10 -2.06 11.36
N THR A 98 -8.14 -2.37 10.49
CA THR A 98 -6.90 -3.05 10.91
C THR A 98 -6.03 -2.15 11.78
N LEU A 99 -5.95 -0.87 11.44
CA LEU A 99 -5.26 0.15 12.24
C LEU A 99 -6.26 1.20 12.72
N LYS A 100 -6.01 1.76 13.90
CA LYS A 100 -6.83 2.88 14.40
C LYS A 100 -6.53 4.17 13.65
N ASP A 101 -5.26 4.41 13.33
CA ASP A 101 -4.80 5.59 12.63
C ASP A 101 -3.46 5.27 11.99
N ASP A 102 -3.00 6.12 11.08
CA ASP A 102 -1.73 5.96 10.38
C ASP A 102 -0.63 6.91 10.85
N ASN A 103 -0.84 7.57 12.00
CA ASN A 103 0.18 8.43 12.59
C ASN A 103 1.28 7.60 13.28
N PRO A 104 2.43 8.21 13.65
CA PRO A 104 3.56 7.48 14.22
C PRO A 104 3.31 6.76 15.55
N SER A 105 2.18 7.01 16.22
CA SER A 105 1.81 6.24 17.40
C SER A 105 1.36 4.82 17.06
N TYR A 106 0.91 4.60 15.84
CA TYR A 106 0.37 3.31 15.39
C TYR A 106 1.20 2.67 14.29
N LEU A 107 1.88 3.48 13.49
CA LEU A 107 2.51 2.99 12.26
C LEU A 107 3.84 3.67 11.99
N LEU A 108 4.86 2.86 11.75
CA LEU A 108 6.15 3.31 11.25
C LEU A 108 6.38 2.72 9.87
N TYR A 109 7.11 3.45 9.03
CA TYR A 109 7.52 2.94 7.73
C TYR A 109 8.77 2.09 7.89
N GLY A 110 8.70 0.89 7.35
CA GLY A 110 9.81 -0.04 7.34
C GLY A 110 10.52 -0.07 6.00
N LYS A 111 10.90 -1.27 5.58
CA LYS A 111 11.67 -1.47 4.36
C LYS A 111 10.77 -1.45 3.13
N ASN A 112 11.30 -0.90 2.04
CA ASN A 112 10.70 -0.98 0.72
C ASN A 112 11.67 -1.70 -0.21
N LYS A 113 11.20 -2.74 -0.88
CA LYS A 113 12.00 -3.52 -1.81
C LYS A 113 11.29 -3.60 -3.14
N PHE A 114 12.06 -3.48 -4.23
CA PHE A 114 11.53 -3.60 -5.58
C PHE A 114 12.00 -4.91 -6.21
N MET A 115 11.06 -5.59 -6.88
CA MET A 115 11.34 -6.74 -7.72
C MET A 115 10.73 -6.48 -9.09
N TYR A 116 11.46 -6.81 -10.15
CA TYR A 116 10.95 -6.65 -11.51
C TYR A 116 10.47 -8.01 -12.01
N THR A 117 9.21 -8.06 -12.39
CA THR A 117 8.52 -9.31 -12.69
C THR A 117 7.44 -9.08 -13.75
N ASP A 118 6.99 -10.15 -14.38
CA ASP A 118 5.90 -10.09 -15.33
C ASP A 118 4.52 -10.13 -14.63
N GLU A 119 4.47 -10.62 -13.40
CA GLU A 119 3.25 -10.66 -12.59
C GLU A 119 3.35 -9.61 -11.48
N VAL A 120 2.81 -8.42 -11.76
CA VAL A 120 2.90 -7.30 -10.83
C VAL A 120 2.10 -7.55 -9.54
N PHE A 121 2.62 -7.05 -8.44
CA PHE A 121 1.98 -7.21 -7.13
C PHE A 121 2.49 -6.15 -6.14
N VAL A 122 1.81 -6.02 -5.02
CA VAL A 122 2.32 -5.30 -3.84
C VAL A 122 2.07 -6.18 -2.63
N ARG A 123 3.13 -6.55 -1.93
CA ARG A 123 3.05 -7.41 -0.75
C ARG A 123 3.43 -6.62 0.49
N VAL A 124 2.55 -6.61 1.48
CA VAL A 124 2.72 -5.83 2.70
C VAL A 124 2.83 -6.77 3.90
N GLU A 125 3.94 -6.71 4.61
CA GLU A 125 4.14 -7.38 5.88
C GLU A 125 3.92 -6.38 7.00
N ILE A 126 3.06 -6.72 7.95
CA ILE A 126 2.81 -5.91 9.13
C ILE A 126 3.57 -6.52 10.30
N GLU A 127 4.64 -5.87 10.70
CA GLU A 127 5.48 -6.31 11.81
C GLU A 127 5.09 -5.56 13.07
N VAL A 128 4.62 -6.28 14.08
CA VAL A 128 4.29 -5.67 15.37
C VAL A 128 5.58 -5.43 16.14
N LEU A 129 5.78 -4.19 16.56
CA LEU A 129 6.96 -3.80 17.32
C LEU A 129 6.67 -3.89 18.82
N ASN A 130 7.68 -4.30 19.59
CA ASN A 130 7.57 -4.25 21.05
C ASN A 130 8.15 -2.93 21.56
N ASP A 131 8.03 -2.67 22.86
CA ASP A 131 8.48 -1.40 23.44
C ASP A 131 9.98 -1.15 23.22
N ALA A 132 10.79 -2.18 23.14
CA ALA A 132 12.22 -2.06 22.91
C ALA A 132 12.57 -1.59 21.49
N ASP A 133 11.66 -1.75 20.54
CA ASP A 133 11.86 -1.32 19.14
C ASP A 133 11.44 0.13 18.89
N ARG A 134 10.90 0.80 19.91
CA ARG A 134 10.44 2.19 19.76
C ARG A 134 11.61 3.15 19.96
N SER A 135 11.77 4.06 19.01
CA SER A 135 12.72 5.18 19.15
C SER A 135 12.03 6.31 19.90
N ASP A 136 12.62 6.78 20.94
CA ASP A 136 12.12 7.91 21.70
C ASP A 136 12.68 9.23 21.16
#